data_03626e4b0ee31994f0500ff23984db21
#
_entry.id   03626e4b0ee31994f0500ff23984db21
#
_cell.length_a   1.000
_cell.length_b   1.000
_cell.length_c   1.000
_cell.angle_alpha   90.00
_cell.angle_beta   90.00
_cell.angle_gamma   90.00
#
_symmetry.space_group_name_H-M   'P 1'
#
loop_
_entity.id
_entity.type
_entity.pdbx_description
1 polymer ?
#
loop_
_entity_poly.entity_id
_entity_poly.type
_entity_poly.pdbx_seq_one_letter_code
_entity_poly.pdbx_strand_id
1 'polypeptide(L)'
;MTLLLIYLFIAIGVSFLCSILEAVLLSITPSYLEKIVSERPRSGRMIARVKERLDESLSSILILNTFAHTMGAAGVGSQALQVFGAEWETLIAVLLTLAILYFSEIIPKTLGATYWRTLAVPAGFIITWLVRLVYPLVWISTRLTKLFSSKENEVTREQIIALASLMHRDGTLFSQENEYLANLLKLREVRTEQILTPRSVVHMLQQEAKKIVELLERLPGTSDVRQDMDPGKLEYQYPILLPWGSVIYDP
;
A
#
# COMPACT_ATOMS: atom_id res chain seq x y z
N MET A 1 10.70 -16.74 -45.53
CA MET A 1 9.40 -16.93 -44.85
C MET A 1 9.52 -17.64 -43.50
N THR A 2 10.13 -18.80 -43.39
CA THR A 2 10.19 -19.56 -42.11
C THR A 2 10.86 -18.80 -40.98
N LEU A 3 12.02 -18.16 -41.24
CA LEU A 3 12.74 -17.36 -40.27
C LEU A 3 11.93 -16.13 -39.78
N LEU A 4 11.23 -15.44 -40.68
CA LEU A 4 10.35 -14.34 -40.36
C LEU A 4 9.25 -14.75 -39.38
N LEU A 5 8.59 -15.87 -39.63
CA LEU A 5 7.56 -16.41 -38.73
C LEU A 5 8.14 -16.82 -37.37
N ILE A 6 9.33 -17.40 -37.34
CA ILE A 6 10.00 -17.77 -36.08
C ILE A 6 10.27 -16.51 -35.24
N TYR A 7 10.87 -15.46 -35.85
CA TYR A 7 11.11 -14.20 -35.11
C TYR A 7 9.81 -13.57 -34.61
N LEU A 8 8.76 -13.58 -35.46
CA LEU A 8 7.45 -13.04 -35.10
C LEU A 8 6.82 -13.80 -33.92
N PHE A 9 6.79 -15.13 -33.98
CA PHE A 9 6.21 -15.95 -32.92
C PHE A 9 7.00 -15.86 -31.61
N ILE A 10 8.32 -15.80 -31.67
CA ILE A 10 9.15 -15.64 -30.47
C ILE A 10 8.90 -14.25 -29.87
N ALA A 11 8.91 -13.19 -30.71
CA ALA A 11 8.68 -11.83 -30.23
C ALA A 11 7.32 -11.67 -29.56
N ILE A 12 6.25 -12.05 -30.26
CA ILE A 12 4.88 -11.94 -29.73
C ILE A 12 4.69 -12.87 -28.52
N GLY A 13 5.18 -14.10 -28.57
CA GLY A 13 4.98 -15.08 -27.51
C GLY A 13 5.70 -14.73 -26.22
N VAL A 14 6.95 -14.29 -26.28
CA VAL A 14 7.70 -13.85 -25.10
C VAL A 14 7.08 -12.58 -24.52
N SER A 15 6.74 -11.62 -25.37
CA SER A 15 6.10 -10.39 -24.94
C SER A 15 4.69 -10.63 -24.36
N PHE A 16 3.90 -11.49 -24.96
CA PHE A 16 2.60 -11.94 -24.45
C PHE A 16 2.73 -12.48 -23.01
N LEU A 17 3.71 -13.37 -22.80
CA LEU A 17 3.98 -13.93 -21.49
C LEU A 17 4.36 -12.84 -20.49
N CYS A 18 5.29 -11.95 -20.85
CA CYS A 18 5.73 -10.85 -19.99
C CYS A 18 4.56 -9.92 -19.60
N SER A 19 3.69 -9.60 -20.54
CA SER A 19 2.51 -8.76 -20.30
C SER A 19 1.49 -9.40 -19.36
N ILE A 20 1.26 -10.70 -19.46
CA ILE A 20 0.44 -11.44 -18.49
C ILE A 20 1.08 -11.40 -17.11
N LEU A 21 2.38 -11.70 -17.01
CA LEU A 21 3.09 -11.74 -15.72
C LEU A 21 3.03 -10.38 -15.02
N GLU A 22 3.23 -9.29 -15.74
CA GLU A 22 3.11 -7.91 -15.23
C GLU A 22 1.71 -7.64 -14.70
N ALA A 23 0.68 -7.90 -15.51
CA ALA A 23 -0.71 -7.66 -15.13
C ALA A 23 -1.14 -8.49 -13.91
N VAL A 24 -0.77 -9.77 -13.85
CA VAL A 24 -1.03 -10.65 -12.71
C VAL A 24 -0.33 -10.11 -11.46
N LEU A 25 0.96 -9.78 -11.54
CA LEU A 25 1.75 -9.30 -10.41
C LEU A 25 1.17 -8.02 -9.79
N LEU A 26 0.74 -7.08 -10.63
CA LEU A 26 0.13 -5.84 -10.18
C LEU A 26 -1.26 -6.05 -9.57
N SER A 27 -2.03 -7.02 -10.08
CA SER A 27 -3.39 -7.31 -9.62
C SER A 27 -3.46 -8.09 -8.29
N ILE A 28 -2.36 -8.69 -7.82
CA ILE A 28 -2.32 -9.41 -6.54
C ILE A 28 -2.55 -8.45 -5.39
N THR A 29 -3.64 -8.66 -4.62
CA THR A 29 -3.99 -7.87 -3.45
C THR A 29 -3.35 -8.41 -2.16
N PRO A 30 -3.10 -7.55 -1.14
CA PRO A 30 -2.57 -8.00 0.15
C PRO A 30 -3.45 -9.06 0.82
N SER A 31 -4.77 -8.89 0.78
CA SER A 31 -5.73 -9.85 1.38
C SER A 31 -5.66 -11.24 0.73
N TYR A 32 -5.47 -11.30 -0.60
CA TYR A 32 -5.27 -12.57 -1.29
C TYR A 32 -3.95 -13.23 -0.91
N LEU A 33 -2.91 -12.41 -0.72
CA LEU A 33 -1.59 -12.89 -0.34
C LEU A 33 -1.62 -13.57 1.04
N GLU A 34 -2.27 -12.96 2.02
CA GLU A 34 -2.46 -13.54 3.36
C GLU A 34 -3.23 -14.87 3.28
N LYS A 35 -4.31 -14.89 2.50
CA LYS A 35 -5.11 -16.10 2.30
C LYS A 35 -4.28 -17.23 1.68
N ILE A 36 -3.53 -16.98 0.60
CA ILE A 36 -2.76 -18.02 -0.08
C ILE A 36 -1.56 -18.50 0.74
N VAL A 37 -0.99 -17.64 1.59
CA VAL A 37 0.08 -18.03 2.54
C VAL A 37 -0.46 -19.00 3.58
N SER A 38 -1.70 -18.83 4.06
CA SER A 38 -2.32 -19.75 5.01
C SER A 38 -2.75 -21.07 4.37
N GLU A 39 -3.37 -21.03 3.18
CA GLU A 39 -3.88 -22.24 2.49
C GLU A 39 -2.77 -23.07 1.83
N ARG A 40 -1.78 -22.42 1.23
CA ARG A 40 -0.68 -23.06 0.48
C ARG A 40 0.67 -22.41 0.84
N PRO A 41 1.27 -22.76 1.98
CA PRO A 41 2.44 -22.05 2.53
C PRO A 41 3.67 -21.99 1.59
N ARG A 42 3.88 -23.00 0.76
CA ARG A 42 5.02 -23.02 -0.19
C ARG A 42 4.81 -22.01 -1.32
N SER A 43 3.66 -22.09 -2.00
CA SER A 43 3.32 -21.18 -3.11
C SER A 43 3.07 -19.76 -2.62
N GLY A 44 2.38 -19.60 -1.49
CA GLY A 44 2.11 -18.30 -0.88
C GLY A 44 3.39 -17.55 -0.51
N ARG A 45 4.36 -18.19 0.14
CA ARG A 45 5.66 -17.57 0.45
C ARG A 45 6.47 -17.20 -0.80
N MET A 46 6.34 -17.96 -1.88
CA MET A 46 6.98 -17.62 -3.14
C MET A 46 6.38 -16.34 -3.74
N ILE A 47 5.05 -16.26 -3.82
CA ILE A 47 4.34 -15.09 -4.34
C ILE A 47 4.59 -13.87 -3.45
N ALA A 48 4.58 -14.04 -2.10
CA ALA A 48 4.89 -12.99 -1.14
C ALA A 48 6.26 -12.38 -1.42
N ARG A 49 7.28 -13.21 -1.60
CA ARG A 49 8.65 -12.79 -1.88
C ARG A 49 8.77 -12.03 -3.21
N VAL A 50 8.05 -12.46 -4.25
CA VAL A 50 7.99 -11.76 -5.54
C VAL A 50 7.31 -10.40 -5.38
N LYS A 51 6.25 -10.30 -4.56
CA LYS A 51 5.53 -9.07 -4.29
C LYS A 51 6.29 -8.11 -3.39
N GLU A 52 7.03 -8.61 -2.38
CA GLU A 52 7.94 -7.82 -1.54
C GLU A 52 9.08 -7.16 -2.35
N ARG A 53 9.54 -7.86 -3.41
CA ARG A 53 10.55 -7.34 -4.33
C ARG A 53 9.93 -6.89 -5.65
N LEU A 54 8.89 -6.06 -5.55
CA LEU A 54 8.10 -5.65 -6.69
C LEU A 54 8.95 -5.01 -7.79
N ASP A 55 9.84 -4.09 -7.41
CA ASP A 55 10.71 -3.36 -8.35
C ASP A 55 11.66 -4.29 -9.12
N GLU A 56 12.26 -5.26 -8.43
CA GLU A 56 13.14 -6.26 -9.07
C GLU A 56 12.34 -7.16 -10.03
N SER A 57 11.14 -7.55 -9.62
CA SER A 57 10.25 -8.41 -10.40
C SER A 57 9.76 -7.71 -11.66
N LEU A 58 9.27 -6.46 -11.51
CA LEU A 58 8.83 -5.65 -12.65
C LEU A 58 9.98 -5.31 -13.60
N SER A 59 11.15 -4.92 -13.05
CA SER A 59 12.33 -4.64 -13.87
C SER A 59 12.76 -5.86 -14.69
N SER A 60 12.68 -7.05 -14.10
CA SER A 60 13.03 -8.30 -14.82
C SER A 60 12.08 -8.58 -15.97
N ILE A 61 10.77 -8.40 -15.74
CA ILE A 61 9.73 -8.56 -16.78
C ILE A 61 9.94 -7.53 -17.88
N LEU A 62 10.15 -6.25 -17.51
CA LEU A 62 10.33 -5.15 -18.45
C LEU A 62 11.57 -5.35 -19.33
N ILE A 63 12.70 -5.76 -18.75
CA ILE A 63 13.94 -6.02 -19.50
C ILE A 63 13.70 -7.10 -20.55
N LEU A 64 13.09 -8.22 -20.18
CA LEU A 64 12.82 -9.31 -21.13
C LEU A 64 11.81 -8.86 -22.19
N ASN A 65 10.75 -8.14 -21.80
CA ASN A 65 9.74 -7.63 -22.72
C ASN A 65 10.35 -6.68 -23.76
N THR A 66 11.15 -5.72 -23.31
CA THR A 66 11.84 -4.76 -24.19
C THR A 66 12.80 -5.48 -25.12
N PHE A 67 13.54 -6.45 -24.61
CA PHE A 67 14.44 -7.26 -25.43
C PHE A 67 13.68 -8.04 -26.52
N ALA A 68 12.56 -8.68 -26.16
CA ALA A 68 11.71 -9.40 -27.10
C ALA A 68 11.15 -8.50 -28.20
N HIS A 69 10.67 -7.30 -27.82
CA HIS A 69 10.16 -6.33 -28.79
C HIS A 69 11.24 -5.82 -29.74
N THR A 70 12.37 -5.37 -29.21
CA THR A 70 13.44 -4.76 -30.02
C THR A 70 14.11 -5.77 -30.94
N MET A 71 14.52 -6.91 -30.39
CA MET A 71 15.15 -7.98 -31.20
C MET A 71 14.16 -8.62 -32.18
N GLY A 72 12.92 -8.80 -31.73
CA GLY A 72 11.86 -9.32 -32.56
C GLY A 72 11.50 -8.41 -33.72
N ALA A 73 11.29 -7.11 -33.46
CA ALA A 73 11.01 -6.14 -34.52
C ALA A 73 12.16 -6.00 -35.51
N ALA A 74 13.41 -5.96 -35.04
CA ALA A 74 14.58 -5.92 -35.89
C ALA A 74 14.72 -7.20 -36.75
N GLY A 75 14.49 -8.36 -36.15
CA GLY A 75 14.53 -9.65 -36.87
C GLY A 75 13.44 -9.77 -37.93
N VAL A 76 12.19 -9.40 -37.58
CA VAL A 76 11.06 -9.40 -38.53
C VAL A 76 11.29 -8.38 -39.64
N GLY A 77 11.72 -7.16 -39.30
CA GLY A 77 11.97 -6.10 -40.29
C GLY A 77 13.03 -6.50 -41.29
N SER A 78 14.19 -7.04 -40.83
CA SER A 78 15.26 -7.52 -41.70
C SER A 78 14.80 -8.65 -42.65
N GLN A 79 14.03 -9.61 -42.13
CA GLN A 79 13.50 -10.71 -42.94
C GLN A 79 12.38 -10.25 -43.88
N ALA A 80 11.59 -9.27 -43.48
CA ALA A 80 10.53 -8.71 -44.34
C ALA A 80 11.09 -7.99 -45.57
N LEU A 81 12.17 -7.23 -45.43
CA LEU A 81 12.89 -6.60 -46.52
C LEU A 81 13.40 -7.62 -47.54
N GLN A 82 13.95 -8.75 -47.05
CA GLN A 82 14.45 -9.81 -47.93
C GLN A 82 13.34 -10.56 -48.69
N VAL A 83 12.16 -10.71 -48.09
CA VAL A 83 11.04 -11.49 -48.63
C VAL A 83 10.13 -10.64 -49.51
N PHE A 84 9.81 -9.41 -49.10
CA PHE A 84 8.81 -8.58 -49.74
C PHE A 84 9.40 -7.36 -50.48
N GLY A 85 10.66 -7.02 -50.23
CA GLY A 85 11.32 -5.85 -50.81
C GLY A 85 11.07 -4.57 -50.04
N ALA A 86 11.83 -3.51 -50.37
CA ALA A 86 11.82 -2.22 -49.68
C ALA A 86 10.49 -1.46 -49.79
N GLU A 87 9.74 -1.70 -50.81
CA GLU A 87 8.45 -1.02 -51.07
C GLU A 87 7.41 -1.33 -49.97
N TRP A 88 7.50 -2.49 -49.34
CA TRP A 88 6.57 -2.95 -48.33
C TRP A 88 7.03 -2.69 -46.89
N GLU A 89 8.23 -2.16 -46.69
CA GLU A 89 8.85 -2.00 -45.37
C GLU A 89 7.94 -1.21 -44.41
N THR A 90 7.45 -0.04 -44.84
CA THR A 90 6.61 0.80 -43.98
C THR A 90 5.29 0.14 -43.62
N LEU A 91 4.64 -0.54 -44.56
CA LEU A 91 3.37 -1.20 -44.32
C LEU A 91 3.57 -2.37 -43.32
N ILE A 92 4.62 -3.15 -43.49
CA ILE A 92 4.95 -4.27 -42.59
C ILE A 92 5.30 -3.75 -41.20
N ALA A 93 6.05 -2.66 -41.08
CA ALA A 93 6.36 -2.04 -39.79
C ALA A 93 5.10 -1.58 -39.04
N VAL A 94 4.15 -0.96 -39.73
CA VAL A 94 2.86 -0.56 -39.15
C VAL A 94 2.04 -1.77 -38.70
N LEU A 95 1.91 -2.79 -39.57
CA LEU A 95 1.18 -4.02 -39.24
C LEU A 95 1.82 -4.76 -38.07
N LEU A 96 3.15 -4.84 -38.02
CA LEU A 96 3.88 -5.44 -36.93
C LEU A 96 3.66 -4.69 -35.62
N THR A 97 3.72 -3.35 -35.66
CA THR A 97 3.47 -2.51 -34.48
C THR A 97 2.06 -2.75 -33.93
N LEU A 98 1.06 -2.77 -34.79
CA LEU A 98 -0.33 -3.08 -34.40
C LEU A 98 -0.47 -4.51 -33.86
N ALA A 99 0.19 -5.46 -34.50
CA ALA A 99 0.17 -6.86 -34.02
C ALA A 99 0.81 -6.98 -32.62
N ILE A 100 1.95 -6.36 -32.38
CA ILE A 100 2.60 -6.31 -31.07
C ILE A 100 1.66 -5.63 -30.07
N LEU A 101 1.13 -4.46 -30.37
CA LEU A 101 0.27 -3.72 -29.45
C LEU A 101 -0.96 -4.53 -29.04
N TYR A 102 -1.69 -5.12 -29.98
CA TYR A 102 -2.90 -5.85 -29.67
C TYR A 102 -2.62 -7.23 -29.08
N PHE A 103 -1.78 -8.03 -29.72
CA PHE A 103 -1.59 -9.43 -29.36
C PHE A 103 -0.58 -9.64 -28.23
N SER A 104 0.37 -8.73 -28.05
CA SER A 104 1.38 -8.91 -27.01
C SER A 104 1.26 -7.96 -25.82
N GLU A 105 0.42 -6.91 -25.91
CA GLU A 105 0.23 -5.98 -24.79
C GLU A 105 -1.22 -5.91 -24.32
N ILE A 106 -2.16 -5.43 -25.15
CA ILE A 106 -3.54 -5.14 -24.70
C ILE A 106 -4.26 -6.41 -24.28
N ILE A 107 -4.31 -7.42 -25.14
CA ILE A 107 -5.01 -8.68 -24.86
C ILE A 107 -4.42 -9.40 -23.65
N PRO A 108 -3.10 -9.66 -23.58
CA PRO A 108 -2.55 -10.39 -22.44
C PRO A 108 -2.63 -9.62 -21.13
N LYS A 109 -2.48 -8.30 -21.11
CA LYS A 109 -2.69 -7.49 -19.89
C LYS A 109 -4.13 -7.60 -19.39
N THR A 110 -5.10 -7.54 -20.28
CA THR A 110 -6.52 -7.72 -19.92
C THR A 110 -6.79 -9.11 -19.38
N LEU A 111 -6.26 -10.16 -20.02
CA LEU A 111 -6.38 -11.54 -19.55
C LEU A 111 -5.69 -11.73 -18.19
N GLY A 112 -4.48 -11.20 -18.03
CA GLY A 112 -3.73 -11.26 -16.79
C GLY A 112 -4.47 -10.59 -15.63
N ALA A 113 -5.02 -9.40 -15.86
CA ALA A 113 -5.81 -8.67 -14.86
C ALA A 113 -7.15 -9.34 -14.55
N THR A 114 -7.77 -10.02 -15.51
CA THR A 114 -9.05 -10.71 -15.28
C THR A 114 -8.86 -12.04 -14.54
N TYR A 115 -7.88 -12.84 -14.94
CA TYR A 115 -7.65 -14.19 -14.41
C TYR A 115 -6.50 -14.27 -13.40
N TRP A 116 -6.09 -13.14 -12.81
CA TRP A 116 -4.93 -13.05 -11.94
C TRP A 116 -4.91 -14.07 -10.79
N ARG A 117 -6.08 -14.38 -10.19
CA ARG A 117 -6.18 -15.33 -9.05
C ARG A 117 -5.73 -16.73 -9.45
N THR A 118 -6.12 -17.20 -10.64
CA THR A 118 -5.75 -18.51 -11.17
C THR A 118 -4.30 -18.52 -11.62
N LEU A 119 -3.84 -17.41 -12.19
CA LEU A 119 -2.50 -17.27 -12.75
C LEU A 119 -1.43 -16.88 -11.71
N ALA A 120 -1.81 -16.49 -10.49
CA ALA A 120 -0.88 -16.01 -9.47
C ALA A 120 0.23 -17.02 -9.12
N VAL A 121 -0.11 -18.30 -8.99
CA VAL A 121 0.87 -19.35 -8.65
C VAL A 121 1.84 -19.62 -9.79
N PRO A 122 1.39 -19.94 -11.03
CA PRO A 122 2.31 -20.15 -12.15
C PRO A 122 3.11 -18.88 -12.48
N ALA A 123 2.49 -17.70 -12.41
CA ALA A 123 3.19 -16.43 -12.62
C ALA A 123 4.31 -16.22 -11.60
N GLY A 124 4.05 -16.45 -10.31
CA GLY A 124 5.07 -16.34 -9.26
C GLY A 124 6.26 -17.27 -9.50
N PHE A 125 6.02 -18.48 -9.99
CA PHE A 125 7.10 -19.41 -10.33
C PHE A 125 7.94 -18.89 -11.51
N ILE A 126 7.29 -18.46 -12.59
CA ILE A 126 7.97 -17.94 -13.78
C ILE A 126 8.75 -16.67 -13.46
N ILE A 127 8.16 -15.73 -12.70
CA ILE A 127 8.81 -14.48 -12.30
C ILE A 127 10.05 -14.79 -11.45
N THR A 128 9.96 -15.71 -10.49
CA THR A 128 11.11 -16.10 -9.65
C THR A 128 12.28 -16.62 -10.50
N TRP A 129 11.98 -17.42 -11.51
CA TRP A 129 12.99 -17.91 -12.43
C TRP A 129 13.54 -16.80 -13.33
N LEU A 130 12.67 -15.93 -13.82
CA LEU A 130 13.02 -14.77 -14.65
C LEU A 130 13.96 -13.80 -13.93
N VAL A 131 13.63 -13.42 -12.69
CA VAL A 131 14.49 -12.57 -11.84
C VAL A 131 15.89 -13.17 -11.71
N ARG A 132 15.98 -14.49 -11.54
CA ARG A 132 17.29 -15.17 -11.44
C ARG A 132 18.05 -15.15 -12.76
N LEU A 133 17.35 -15.32 -13.88
CA LEU A 133 17.96 -15.30 -15.22
C LEU A 133 18.49 -13.92 -15.58
N VAL A 134 17.74 -12.86 -15.27
CA VAL A 134 18.04 -11.47 -15.66
C VAL A 134 18.77 -10.71 -14.52
N TYR A 135 19.14 -11.43 -13.45
CA TYR A 135 19.75 -10.84 -12.23
C TYR A 135 20.87 -9.82 -12.50
N PRO A 136 21.87 -10.08 -13.36
CA PRO A 136 22.95 -9.12 -13.59
C PRO A 136 22.46 -7.78 -14.15
N LEU A 137 21.46 -7.79 -15.03
CA LEU A 137 20.87 -6.57 -15.60
C LEU A 137 19.99 -5.85 -14.57
N VAL A 138 19.22 -6.60 -13.79
CA VAL A 138 18.39 -6.05 -12.71
C VAL A 138 19.26 -5.39 -11.66
N TRP A 139 20.41 -5.98 -11.31
CA TRP A 139 21.34 -5.39 -10.35
C TRP A 139 21.86 -4.02 -10.81
N ILE A 140 22.17 -3.88 -12.10
CA ILE A 140 22.59 -2.59 -12.69
C ILE A 140 21.42 -1.59 -12.61
N SER A 141 20.21 -2.00 -13.04
CA SER A 141 19.01 -1.16 -13.04
C SER A 141 18.67 -0.66 -11.63
N THR A 142 18.66 -1.55 -10.64
CA THR A 142 18.34 -1.17 -9.24
C THR A 142 19.40 -0.25 -8.63
N ARG A 143 20.68 -0.38 -9.02
CA ARG A 143 21.71 0.57 -8.63
C ARG A 143 21.48 1.95 -9.22
N LEU A 144 21.09 2.01 -10.48
CA LEU A 144 20.79 3.25 -11.16
C LEU A 144 19.53 3.93 -10.55
N THR A 145 18.48 3.17 -10.34
CA THR A 145 17.22 3.67 -9.75
C THR A 145 17.44 4.20 -8.32
N LYS A 146 18.29 3.56 -7.51
CA LYS A 146 18.65 4.02 -6.16
C LYS A 146 19.35 5.38 -6.13
N LEU A 147 20.01 5.78 -7.22
CA LEU A 147 20.59 7.14 -7.33
C LEU A 147 19.51 8.22 -7.46
N PHE A 148 18.34 7.88 -7.99
CA PHE A 148 17.20 8.78 -8.21
C PHE A 148 16.06 8.57 -7.21
N SER A 149 16.07 7.47 -6.46
CA SER A 149 15.04 7.16 -5.47
C SER A 149 15.28 8.00 -4.22
N SER A 150 14.55 9.09 -4.12
CA SER A 150 14.35 9.83 -2.88
C SER A 150 13.63 8.92 -1.89
N LYS A 151 13.94 9.03 -0.60
CA LYS A 151 13.26 8.28 0.49
C LYS A 151 11.79 8.70 0.63
N GLU A 152 10.96 8.33 -0.30
CA GLU A 152 9.53 8.69 -0.32
C GLU A 152 8.65 7.48 -0.11
N ASN A 153 8.65 6.85 1.04
CA ASN A 153 7.59 5.91 1.40
C ASN A 153 7.44 5.73 2.91
N GLU A 154 7.65 6.78 3.68
CA GLU A 154 7.10 6.79 5.03
C GLU A 154 5.64 7.22 4.91
N VAL A 155 4.73 6.28 5.19
CA VAL A 155 3.30 6.59 5.26
C VAL A 155 3.11 7.71 6.29
N THR A 156 2.73 8.89 5.83
CA THR A 156 2.52 10.04 6.70
C THR A 156 1.18 9.90 7.43
N ARG A 157 1.06 10.59 8.56
CA ARG A 157 -0.19 10.59 9.35
C ARG A 157 -1.36 11.13 8.54
N GLU A 158 -1.09 12.14 7.70
CA GLU A 158 -2.06 12.75 6.80
C GLU A 158 -2.60 11.72 5.80
N GLN A 159 -1.74 10.83 5.29
CA GLN A 159 -2.16 9.74 4.39
C GLN A 159 -3.05 8.73 5.11
N ILE A 160 -2.77 8.42 6.40
CA ILE A 160 -3.62 7.53 7.20
C ILE A 160 -4.99 8.17 7.44
N ILE A 161 -5.05 9.46 7.77
CA ILE A 161 -6.31 10.20 7.96
C ILE A 161 -7.10 10.26 6.64
N ALA A 162 -6.44 10.52 5.52
CA ALA A 162 -7.08 10.52 4.21
C ALA A 162 -7.64 9.15 3.83
N LEU A 163 -6.90 8.07 4.10
CA LEU A 163 -7.35 6.69 3.88
C LEU A 163 -8.57 6.35 4.75
N ALA A 164 -8.55 6.72 6.03
CA ALA A 164 -9.70 6.51 6.93
C ALA A 164 -10.95 7.26 6.44
N SER A 165 -10.78 8.48 5.93
CA SER A 165 -11.88 9.26 5.35
C SER A 165 -12.46 8.63 4.08
N LEU A 166 -11.61 8.00 3.23
CA LEU A 166 -12.05 7.22 2.08
C LEU A 166 -12.85 5.98 2.51
N MET A 167 -12.33 5.23 3.48
CA MET A 167 -13.00 4.04 4.02
C MET A 167 -14.36 4.38 4.65
N HIS A 168 -14.49 5.57 5.25
CA HIS A 168 -15.78 6.06 5.73
C HIS A 168 -16.75 6.34 4.56
N ARG A 169 -16.30 6.97 3.47
CA ARG A 169 -17.14 7.22 2.28
C ARG A 169 -17.60 5.93 1.62
N ASP A 170 -16.76 4.89 1.62
CA ASP A 170 -17.07 3.56 1.08
C ASP A 170 -17.96 2.73 2.02
N GLY A 171 -18.37 3.27 3.18
CA GLY A 171 -19.22 2.61 4.16
C GLY A 171 -18.54 1.50 4.96
N THR A 172 -17.21 1.37 4.85
CA THR A 172 -16.42 0.36 5.56
C THR A 172 -16.11 0.78 7.01
N LEU A 173 -16.03 2.09 7.27
CA LEU A 173 -15.80 2.68 8.59
C LEU A 173 -17.02 3.51 9.01
N PHE A 174 -17.48 3.36 10.27
CA PHE A 174 -18.49 4.23 10.82
C PHE A 174 -17.95 5.64 11.08
N SER A 175 -18.85 6.64 11.06
CA SER A 175 -18.48 8.05 11.28
C SER A 175 -17.71 8.26 12.59
N GLN A 176 -18.13 7.60 13.66
CA GLN A 176 -17.49 7.69 14.98
C GLN A 176 -16.09 7.08 14.99
N GLU A 177 -15.88 5.96 14.30
CA GLU A 177 -14.58 5.30 14.19
C GLU A 177 -13.57 6.17 13.44
N ASN A 178 -14.02 6.81 12.35
CA ASN A 178 -13.20 7.75 11.58
C ASN A 178 -12.79 8.96 12.44
N GLU A 179 -13.72 9.51 13.23
CA GLU A 179 -13.46 10.62 14.14
C GLU A 179 -12.48 10.24 15.25
N TYR A 180 -12.66 9.07 15.88
CA TYR A 180 -11.72 8.56 16.89
C TYR A 180 -10.32 8.38 16.34
N LEU A 181 -10.19 7.82 15.13
CA LEU A 181 -8.89 7.61 14.48
C LEU A 181 -8.20 8.94 14.18
N ALA A 182 -8.94 9.91 13.65
CA ALA A 182 -8.42 11.26 13.36
C ALA A 182 -7.98 11.98 14.64
N ASN A 183 -8.77 11.90 15.72
CA ASN A 183 -8.47 12.52 17.00
C ASN A 183 -7.25 11.86 17.66
N LEU A 184 -7.14 10.52 17.59
CA LEU A 184 -6.00 9.79 18.15
C LEU A 184 -4.69 10.16 17.45
N LEU A 185 -4.70 10.31 16.13
CA LEU A 185 -3.53 10.71 15.36
C LEU A 185 -3.12 12.17 15.63
N LYS A 186 -4.09 13.05 15.95
CA LYS A 186 -3.86 14.46 16.32
C LYS A 186 -3.46 14.66 17.79
N LEU A 187 -3.66 13.66 18.65
CA LEU A 187 -3.45 13.77 20.10
C LEU A 187 -2.05 14.29 20.46
N ARG A 188 -1.04 13.97 19.65
CA ARG A 188 0.34 14.39 19.84
C ARG A 188 0.57 15.89 19.60
N GLU A 189 -0.33 16.53 18.88
CA GLU A 189 -0.27 17.96 18.53
C GLU A 189 -1.07 18.83 19.51
N VAL A 190 -1.92 18.19 20.35
CA VAL A 190 -2.75 18.88 21.33
C VAL A 190 -1.84 19.41 22.45
N ARG A 191 -1.80 20.72 22.59
CA ARG A 191 -1.08 21.39 23.67
C ARG A 191 -1.90 21.36 24.94
N THR A 192 -1.22 21.31 26.09
CA THR A 192 -1.84 21.33 27.40
C THR A 192 -2.73 22.57 27.59
N GLU A 193 -2.34 23.71 27.00
CA GLU A 193 -3.12 24.97 27.01
C GLU A 193 -4.52 24.81 26.38
N GLN A 194 -4.70 23.91 25.42
CA GLN A 194 -5.98 23.69 24.72
C GLN A 194 -6.97 22.86 25.54
N ILE A 195 -6.48 22.11 26.52
CA ILE A 195 -7.27 21.27 27.42
C ILE A 195 -7.35 21.86 28.85
N LEU A 196 -6.56 22.88 29.15
CA LEU A 196 -6.62 23.56 30.44
C LEU A 196 -7.93 24.35 30.60
N THR A 197 -8.64 24.09 31.67
CA THR A 197 -9.82 24.84 32.03
C THR A 197 -9.36 26.23 32.50
N PRO A 198 -9.87 27.34 31.92
CA PRO A 198 -9.48 28.68 32.33
C PRO A 198 -9.75 28.91 33.83
N ARG A 199 -8.84 29.61 34.51
CA ARG A 199 -8.91 29.89 35.95
C ARG A 199 -10.24 30.53 36.41
N SER A 200 -10.90 31.29 35.53
CA SER A 200 -12.22 31.86 35.76
C SER A 200 -13.35 30.81 35.90
N VAL A 201 -13.19 29.64 35.29
CA VAL A 201 -14.16 28.55 35.36
C VAL A 201 -13.90 27.68 36.59
N VAL A 202 -12.63 27.54 37.02
CA VAL A 202 -12.23 26.79 38.21
C VAL A 202 -12.83 27.39 39.50
N HIS A 203 -13.02 28.71 39.57
CA HIS A 203 -13.65 29.34 40.74
C HIS A 203 -15.13 28.93 40.92
N MET A 204 -15.87 28.65 39.82
CA MET A 204 -17.24 28.12 39.88
C MET A 204 -17.25 26.65 40.32
N LEU A 205 -16.22 25.86 39.92
CA LEU A 205 -16.10 24.46 40.28
C LEU A 205 -15.77 24.24 41.79
N GLN A 206 -15.11 25.18 42.46
CA GLN A 206 -14.88 25.07 43.92
C GLN A 206 -16.17 25.04 44.74
N GLN A 207 -17.22 25.73 44.34
CA GLN A 207 -18.52 25.67 45.02
C GLN A 207 -19.27 24.36 44.71
N GLU A 208 -19.17 23.85 43.48
CA GLU A 208 -19.77 22.58 43.14
C GLU A 208 -18.94 21.38 43.63
N ALA A 209 -17.61 21.47 43.66
CA ALA A 209 -16.76 20.44 44.24
C ALA A 209 -17.02 20.24 45.74
N LYS A 210 -17.27 21.33 46.50
CA LYS A 210 -17.74 21.23 47.89
C LYS A 210 -19.07 20.47 48.00
N LYS A 211 -20.03 20.71 47.11
CA LYS A 211 -21.28 19.96 47.04
C LYS A 211 -21.10 18.50 46.69
N ILE A 212 -20.16 18.19 45.79
CA ILE A 212 -19.84 16.81 45.38
C ILE A 212 -19.13 16.06 46.52
N VAL A 213 -18.22 16.70 47.21
CA VAL A 213 -17.58 16.13 48.41
C VAL A 213 -18.63 15.87 49.50
N GLU A 214 -19.54 16.82 49.74
CA GLU A 214 -20.65 16.67 50.67
C GLU A 214 -21.65 15.55 50.28
N LEU A 215 -21.86 15.34 49.00
CA LEU A 215 -22.64 14.23 48.45
C LEU A 215 -21.90 12.89 48.55
N LEU A 216 -20.59 12.86 48.31
CA LEU A 216 -19.74 11.67 48.47
C LEU A 216 -19.65 11.24 49.93
N GLU A 217 -19.65 12.19 50.87
CA GLU A 217 -19.68 11.90 52.34
C GLU A 217 -20.98 11.22 52.77
N ARG A 218 -22.07 11.33 52.01
CA ARG A 218 -23.34 10.67 52.30
C ARG A 218 -23.50 9.28 51.71
N LEU A 219 -22.55 8.83 50.90
CA LEU A 219 -22.60 7.49 50.30
C LEU A 219 -21.94 6.46 51.23
N PRO A 220 -22.65 5.35 51.56
CA PRO A 220 -22.08 4.28 52.39
C PRO A 220 -20.99 3.55 51.63
N GLY A 221 -19.78 3.43 52.18
CA GLY A 221 -18.65 2.70 51.61
C GLY A 221 -17.44 3.54 51.19
N THR A 222 -17.45 4.85 51.40
CA THR A 222 -16.35 5.75 51.03
C THR A 222 -15.43 6.12 52.18
N SER A 223 -15.37 5.27 53.22
CA SER A 223 -14.54 5.51 54.45
C SER A 223 -13.03 5.58 54.19
N ASP A 224 -12.54 4.97 53.12
CA ASP A 224 -11.10 4.99 52.78
C ASP A 224 -10.67 6.29 52.08
N VAL A 225 -11.61 7.02 51.47
CA VAL A 225 -11.33 8.32 50.86
C VAL A 225 -11.25 9.46 51.90
N ARG A 226 -11.73 9.17 53.13
CA ARG A 226 -11.81 10.15 54.23
C ARG A 226 -10.47 10.54 54.84
N GLN A 227 -9.46 9.66 54.81
CA GLN A 227 -8.19 9.92 55.50
C GLN A 227 -7.26 10.87 54.72
N ASP A 228 -7.43 11.05 53.45
CA ASP A 228 -6.57 11.92 52.62
C ASP A 228 -7.19 13.25 52.21
N MET A 229 -8.49 13.47 52.52
CA MET A 229 -9.19 14.75 52.24
C MET A 229 -9.31 15.60 53.50
N ASP A 230 -8.22 16.19 53.95
CA ASP A 230 -8.24 17.33 54.88
C ASP A 230 -8.56 18.58 54.07
N PRO A 231 -9.71 19.27 54.31
CA PRO A 231 -10.09 20.48 53.57
C PRO A 231 -9.07 21.63 53.70
N GLY A 232 -8.15 21.56 54.67
CA GLY A 232 -7.06 22.52 54.85
C GLY A 232 -5.78 22.16 54.11
N LYS A 233 -5.68 20.94 53.56
CA LYS A 233 -4.54 20.47 52.81
C LYS A 233 -4.81 20.26 51.30
N LEU A 234 -5.99 20.64 50.84
CA LEU A 234 -6.34 20.65 49.41
C LEU A 234 -5.68 21.83 48.67
N GLU A 235 -4.59 22.37 49.22
CA GLU A 235 -3.64 23.20 48.50
C GLU A 235 -2.71 22.26 47.68
N TYR A 236 -3.02 22.06 46.39
CA TYR A 236 -2.04 21.86 45.34
C TYR A 236 -1.32 20.53 45.14
N GLN A 237 -1.94 19.34 45.11
CA GLN A 237 -1.10 18.22 44.63
C GLN A 237 -1.73 17.11 43.78
N TYR A 238 -3.03 16.97 43.62
CA TYR A 238 -3.53 15.87 42.80
C TYR A 238 -4.70 16.25 41.88
N PRO A 239 -4.66 15.79 40.58
CA PRO A 239 -5.80 15.94 39.70
C PRO A 239 -6.93 14.97 40.12
N ILE A 240 -8.11 15.47 40.35
CA ILE A 240 -9.30 14.63 40.57
C ILE A 240 -9.82 14.16 39.21
N LEU A 241 -9.68 12.85 38.94
CA LEU A 241 -10.29 12.22 37.81
C LEU A 241 -11.77 11.97 38.05
N LEU A 242 -12.63 12.70 37.35
CA LEU A 242 -14.07 12.40 37.34
C LEU A 242 -14.37 11.18 36.43
N PRO A 243 -15.44 10.41 36.72
CA PRO A 243 -15.76 9.18 35.97
C PRO A 243 -15.95 9.35 34.45
N TRP A 244 -16.09 10.55 33.96
CA TRP A 244 -16.20 10.93 32.55
C TRP A 244 -14.92 11.56 31.95
N GLY A 245 -13.77 11.39 32.61
CA GLY A 245 -12.48 11.73 32.02
C GLY A 245 -12.06 13.22 32.08
N SER A 246 -12.76 14.05 32.84
CA SER A 246 -12.32 15.42 33.08
C SER A 246 -11.29 15.47 34.21
N VAL A 247 -10.15 16.14 33.96
CA VAL A 247 -9.11 16.34 34.97
C VAL A 247 -9.21 17.77 35.50
N ILE A 248 -9.40 17.95 36.79
CA ILE A 248 -9.40 19.25 37.46
C ILE A 248 -8.01 19.48 38.09
N TYR A 249 -7.31 20.51 37.67
CA TYR A 249 -6.10 20.98 38.33
C TYR A 249 -6.45 22.18 39.22
N ASP A 250 -6.07 22.11 40.46
CA ASP A 250 -6.12 23.26 41.38
C ASP A 250 -4.83 24.09 41.23
N PRO A 251 -4.88 25.44 41.12
CA PRO A 251 -3.72 26.30 40.91
C PRO A 251 -2.80 26.42 42.10
#